data_8314a106911bc375fbfcebf9817d40dd
#
_entry.id   8314a106911bc375fbfcebf9817d40dd
#
_cell.length_a   1.000
_cell.length_b   1.000
_cell.length_c   1.000
_cell.angle_alpha   90.00
_cell.angle_beta   90.00
_cell.angle_gamma   90.00
#
_symmetry.space_group_name_H-M   'P 1'
#
loop_
_entity.id
_entity.type
_entity.pdbx_description
1 polymer ?
#
loop_
_entity_poly.entity_id
_entity_poly.type
_entity_poly.pdbx_seq_one_letter_code
_entity_poly.pdbx_strand_id
1 'polypeptide(L)'
;MIKDITKIIKEWKDEAGLNHNDIVLISACPTIRETLKICTNKPGWMIGKGGWLYEKYKEIIMEQFKSVKNIEFVETNSWYIR
;
A
#
# COMPACT_ATOMS: atom_id res chain seq x y z
N MET A 1 -3.61 -9.56 18.25
CA MET A 1 -4.65 -9.48 17.23
C MET A 1 -4.07 -8.98 15.91
N ILE A 2 -4.42 -9.63 14.81
CA ILE A 2 -3.89 -9.29 13.50
C ILE A 2 -4.69 -8.13 12.92
N LYS A 3 -3.99 -7.10 12.46
CA LYS A 3 -4.66 -5.99 11.83
C LYS A 3 -5.15 -6.37 10.44
N ASP A 4 -6.31 -5.85 10.10
CA ASP A 4 -6.80 -5.95 8.74
C ASP A 4 -5.85 -5.22 7.80
N ILE A 5 -5.61 -5.79 6.62
CA ILE A 5 -4.71 -5.16 5.65
C ILE A 5 -5.22 -3.76 5.29
N THR A 6 -6.53 -3.58 5.25
CA THR A 6 -7.10 -2.27 4.95
C THR A 6 -6.68 -1.21 5.96
N LYS A 7 -6.65 -1.59 7.24
CA LYS A 7 -6.24 -0.66 8.28
C LYS A 7 -4.76 -0.31 8.17
N ILE A 8 -3.94 -1.29 7.84
CA ILE A 8 -2.51 -1.05 7.67
C ILE A 8 -2.28 -0.09 6.52
N ILE A 9 -2.97 -0.29 5.42
CA ILE A 9 -2.83 0.58 4.24
C ILE A 9 -3.31 1.99 4.58
N LYS A 10 -4.37 2.11 5.37
CA LYS A 10 -4.87 3.42 5.74
C LYS A 10 -3.85 4.16 6.60
N GLU A 11 -3.23 3.47 7.54
CA GLU A 11 -2.19 4.08 8.36
C GLU A 11 -1.01 4.52 7.52
N TRP A 12 -0.64 3.70 6.55
CA TRP A 12 0.43 4.03 5.62
C TRP A 12 0.09 5.29 4.84
N LYS A 13 -1.13 5.36 4.32
CA LYS A 13 -1.58 6.52 3.57
C LYS A 13 -1.51 7.78 4.43
N ASP A 14 -1.96 7.69 5.67
CA ASP A 14 -1.94 8.83 6.58
C ASP A 14 -0.51 9.28 6.87
N GLU A 15 0.36 8.33 7.13
CA GLU A 15 1.75 8.66 7.43
C GLU A 15 2.48 9.23 6.22
N ALA A 16 2.08 8.81 5.04
CA ALA A 16 2.66 9.33 3.80
C ALA A 16 2.24 10.77 3.51
N GLY A 17 1.23 11.26 4.22
CA GLY A 17 0.78 12.62 4.01
C GLY A 17 -0.27 12.79 2.94
N LEU A 18 -0.85 11.69 2.49
CA LEU A 18 -1.91 11.77 1.49
C LEU A 18 -3.22 12.13 2.16
N ASN A 19 -4.08 12.80 1.41
CA ASN A 19 -5.39 13.19 1.95
C ASN A 19 -6.46 12.24 1.42
N HIS A 20 -7.70 12.45 1.87
CA HIS A 20 -8.78 11.53 1.53
C HIS A 20 -9.16 11.55 0.05
N ASN A 21 -8.70 12.57 -0.69
CA ASN A 21 -8.96 12.62 -2.13
C ASN A 21 -7.95 11.80 -2.92
N ASP A 22 -6.86 11.41 -2.28
CA ASP A 22 -5.85 10.61 -2.95
C ASP A 22 -6.28 9.15 -2.93
N ILE A 23 -5.83 8.41 -3.95
CA ILE A 23 -6.24 7.04 -4.15
C ILE A 23 -5.16 6.09 -3.63
N VAL A 24 -5.57 5.16 -2.79
CA VAL A 24 -4.70 4.05 -2.37
C VAL A 24 -5.60 2.82 -2.29
N LEU A 25 -5.46 1.92 -3.25
CA LEU A 25 -6.30 0.73 -3.35
C LEU A 25 -5.43 -0.51 -3.46
N ILE A 26 -5.94 -1.59 -2.92
CA ILE A 26 -5.29 -2.90 -3.05
C ILE A 26 -5.92 -3.62 -4.22
N SER A 27 -5.10 -4.01 -5.19
CA SER A 27 -5.60 -4.67 -6.38
C SER A 27 -5.46 -6.19 -6.32
N ALA A 28 -4.79 -6.72 -5.29
CA ALA A 28 -4.62 -8.16 -5.16
C ALA A 28 -4.74 -8.53 -3.69
N CYS A 29 -5.42 -9.64 -3.44
CA CYS A 29 -5.58 -10.12 -2.07
C CYS A 29 -4.30 -10.82 -1.62
N PRO A 30 -3.71 -10.38 -0.50
CA PRO A 30 -2.44 -10.95 -0.06
C PRO A 30 -2.55 -12.42 0.38
N THR A 31 -3.75 -12.90 0.66
CA THR A 31 -3.91 -14.29 1.05
C THR A 31 -3.88 -15.25 -0.14
N ILE A 32 -3.99 -14.72 -1.35
CA ILE A 32 -4.04 -15.53 -2.55
C ILE A 32 -2.75 -15.39 -3.35
N ARG A 33 -2.15 -14.21 -3.34
CA ARG A 33 -1.01 -13.92 -4.18
C ARG A 33 0.18 -13.54 -3.33
N GLU A 34 1.37 -13.82 -3.85
CA GLU A 34 2.60 -13.48 -3.17
C GLU A 34 2.91 -11.99 -3.30
N THR A 35 2.39 -11.36 -4.33
CA THR A 35 2.64 -9.94 -4.56
C THR A 35 1.41 -9.12 -4.22
N LEU A 36 1.59 -8.17 -3.34
CA LEU A 36 0.54 -7.21 -3.00
C LEU A 36 0.69 -6.00 -3.91
N LYS A 37 -0.33 -5.72 -4.69
CA LYS A 37 -0.30 -4.57 -5.59
C LYS A 37 -1.11 -3.43 -5.00
N ILE A 38 -0.48 -2.29 -4.90
CA ILE A 38 -1.11 -1.09 -4.37
C ILE A 38 -1.25 -0.08 -5.49
N CYS A 39 -2.49 0.25 -5.82
CA CYS A 39 -2.77 1.25 -6.85
C CYS A 39 -2.95 2.59 -6.18
N THR A 40 -2.14 3.56 -6.58
CA THR A 40 -2.21 4.88 -5.98
C THR A 40 -1.84 5.93 -7.01
N ASN A 41 -2.38 7.14 -6.81
CA ASN A 41 -2.02 8.25 -7.68
C ASN A 41 -0.71 8.92 -7.25
N LYS A 42 -0.17 8.55 -6.10
CA LYS A 42 1.07 9.15 -5.61
C LYS A 42 1.99 8.08 -5.02
N PRO A 43 2.50 7.17 -5.86
CA PRO A 43 3.35 6.10 -5.35
C PRO A 43 4.63 6.60 -4.68
N GLY A 44 5.20 7.70 -5.16
CA GLY A 44 6.40 8.24 -4.55
C GLY A 44 6.20 8.66 -3.10
N TRP A 45 5.01 9.15 -2.78
CA TRP A 45 4.70 9.55 -1.41
C TRP A 45 4.58 8.33 -0.51
N MET A 46 4.00 7.25 -1.05
CA MET A 46 3.86 6.01 -0.27
C MET A 46 5.21 5.36 -0.01
N ILE A 47 6.12 5.48 -0.95
CA ILE A 47 7.46 4.93 -0.78
C ILE A 47 8.25 5.75 0.22
N GLY A 48 8.08 7.08 0.17
CA GLY A 48 8.75 7.96 1.08
C GLY A 48 10.17 8.28 0.65
N LYS A 49 10.75 9.25 1.31
CA LYS A 49 12.09 9.70 0.99
C LYS A 49 13.08 8.60 1.34
N GLY A 50 13.87 8.18 0.35
CA GLY A 50 14.81 7.09 0.56
C GLY A 50 14.15 5.74 0.78
N GLY A 51 12.84 5.65 0.59
CA GLY A 51 12.12 4.39 0.72
C GLY A 51 11.80 4.00 2.14
N TRP A 52 11.89 4.92 3.10
CA TRP A 52 11.75 4.56 4.51
C TRP A 52 10.34 4.09 4.86
N LEU A 53 9.32 4.71 4.26
CA LEU A 53 7.95 4.28 4.52
C LEU A 53 7.67 2.91 3.94
N TYR A 54 8.18 2.69 2.73
CA TYR A 54 8.03 1.41 2.08
C TYR A 54 8.65 0.29 2.93
N GLU A 55 9.86 0.51 3.42
CA GLU A 55 10.52 -0.50 4.23
C GLU A 55 9.76 -0.77 5.52
N LYS A 56 9.30 0.29 6.17
CA LYS A 56 8.57 0.17 7.42
C LYS A 56 7.31 -0.67 7.25
N TYR A 57 6.49 -0.31 6.28
CA TYR A 57 5.20 -0.98 6.11
C TYR A 57 5.34 -2.34 5.45
N LYS A 58 6.38 -2.51 4.63
CA LYS A 58 6.67 -3.82 4.08
C LYS A 58 6.90 -4.83 5.19
N GLU A 59 7.69 -4.45 6.19
CA GLU A 59 7.95 -5.35 7.31
C GLU A 59 6.68 -5.67 8.08
N ILE A 60 5.86 -4.65 8.33
CA ILE A 60 4.62 -4.85 9.06
C ILE A 60 3.70 -5.82 8.31
N ILE A 61 3.56 -5.60 7.01
CA ILE A 61 2.66 -6.41 6.21
C ILE A 61 3.17 -7.84 6.10
N MET A 62 4.45 -8.01 5.86
CA MET A 62 5.01 -9.36 5.69
C MET A 62 5.00 -10.13 7.00
N GLU A 63 5.07 -9.44 8.12
CA GLU A 63 4.99 -10.10 9.41
C GLU A 63 3.61 -10.65 9.68
N GLN A 64 2.57 -9.90 9.30
CA GLN A 64 1.20 -10.31 9.56
C GLN A 64 0.61 -11.16 8.45
N PHE A 65 1.09 -11.00 7.24
CA PHE A 65 0.59 -11.75 6.08
C PHE A 65 1.75 -12.49 5.45
N LYS A 66 1.98 -13.70 5.94
CA LYS A 66 3.18 -14.46 5.57
C LYS A 66 3.22 -14.85 4.09
N SER A 67 2.08 -14.83 3.43
CA SER A 67 2.04 -15.15 2.01
C SER A 67 2.58 -14.02 1.13
N VAL A 68 2.65 -12.81 1.67
CA VAL A 68 3.12 -11.67 0.89
C VAL A 68 4.64 -11.66 0.86
N LYS A 69 5.21 -11.67 -0.33
CA LYS A 69 6.65 -11.65 -0.51
C LYS A 69 7.14 -10.41 -1.22
N ASN A 70 6.25 -9.73 -1.94
CA ASN A 70 6.59 -8.52 -2.67
C ASN A 70 5.46 -7.52 -2.56
N ILE A 71 5.82 -6.24 -2.65
CA ILE A 71 4.84 -5.17 -2.72
C ILE A 71 5.17 -4.34 -3.94
N GLU A 72 4.19 -4.17 -4.82
CA GLU A 72 4.34 -3.38 -6.04
C GLU A 72 3.38 -2.21 -6.01
N PHE A 73 3.82 -1.09 -6.57
CA PHE A 73 2.98 0.08 -6.72
C PHE A 73 2.60 0.24 -8.18
N VAL A 74 1.33 0.52 -8.41
CA VAL A 74 0.81 0.81 -9.73
C VAL A 74 0.26 2.23 -9.71
N GLU A 75 0.81 3.10 -10.52
CA GLU A 75 0.34 4.47 -10.56
C GLU A 75 -0.96 4.56 -11.33
N THR A 76 -1.92 5.27 -10.75
CA THR A 76 -3.21 5.46 -11.39
C THR A 76 -3.66 6.90 -11.20
N ASN A 77 -4.57 7.35 -12.06
CA ASN A 77 -5.12 8.68 -12.00
C ASN A 77 -6.62 8.59 -11.84
N SER A 78 -7.14 9.35 -10.90
CA SER A 78 -8.56 9.26 -10.59
C SER A 78 -9.45 9.68 -11.75
N TRP A 79 -8.99 10.63 -12.55
CA TRP A 79 -9.82 11.11 -13.66
C TRP A 79 -9.85 10.15 -14.84
N TYR A 80 -9.16 9.08 -14.77
CA TYR A 80 -9.29 8.04 -15.76
C TYR A 80 -10.61 7.33 -15.67
N ILE A 81 -11.26 7.48 -14.58
CA ILE A 81 -12.56 6.87 -14.40
C ILE A 81 -13.55 7.71 -15.19
N ARG A 82 -14.03 7.15 -16.22
CA ARG A 82 -15.04 7.81 -17.01
C ARG A 82 -15.79 6.85 -17.83
#